data_06da11aa0db1c8a308b9ff6f05488e0a
#
_entry.id   06da11aa0db1c8a308b9ff6f05488e0a
#
_cell.length_a   1.000
_cell.length_b   1.000
_cell.length_c   1.000
_cell.angle_alpha   90.00
_cell.angle_beta   90.00
_cell.angle_gamma   90.00
#
_symmetry.space_group_name_H-M   'P 1'
#
loop_
_entity.id
_entity.type
_entity.pdbx_description
1 polymer ?
#
loop_
_entity_poly.entity_id
_entity_poly.type
_entity_poly.pdbx_seq_one_letter_code
_entity_poly.pdbx_strand_id
1 'polypeptide(L)'
;MNSKLLRGSAIATVSVLAGGLFAIAGGGTASAAPETKSVAFTTACHVREMDGAASPITFNETLGSGVTITAPTTAAPGETITYRVQPNEMKANGGGHASRGVVHWARIKYDFDIPSGVEFVSSQLVADSAYGLGSDSATPTVTQIDDGGNPSASGTHLRISGSNRTIGNGPSSAVRSSDGIIVGANTKFRLPAVDVTVKAGAAGSEIKPSLRVSDPGSANYDDDRNALTFVQREKDVFTVNYWERYNCSPRDNRNSGLNAGGQALTTIYVSQPTTTTIQMPDSIQASTPTELVAKVDPAPVNGNVQFRVDGADVGTPVTPGADGTARLPHTFFTAGTARVSATFQGVNGFQSSNSTETMVTVTAAPVVKQTDTAVNIPTDAKTGVSVSLRAQVTPTPTGGTLQFKDGAANIGAPIPVGADGKATLEHAFTSAGSHAVSAYYSGATGFMPSMASAQTVTVSDPAPSDVTTSTSLAAPATAKQNVATELSATVSPNPGGGSVQFFDGDQPIGQPVVVGVDGVARLTHTFASTGDHPIKAAYAGRSGFTQSASDESVVKVSAAPDDGGNGGSGSLGSLGGLFGS
;
A
#
# COMPACT_ATOMS: atom_id res chain seq x y z
N MET A 1 33.19 -12.95 -11.57
CA MET A 1 32.91 -11.52 -11.66
C MET A 1 31.39 -11.35 -11.52
N ASN A 2 30.89 -11.18 -10.31
CA ASN A 2 29.49 -11.10 -9.99
C ASN A 2 29.23 -9.79 -9.24
N SER A 3 28.53 -8.86 -9.88
CA SER A 3 28.03 -7.65 -9.25
C SER A 3 26.62 -7.91 -8.71
N LYS A 4 26.47 -7.97 -7.39
CA LYS A 4 25.16 -7.94 -6.70
C LYS A 4 24.76 -6.49 -6.47
N LEU A 5 23.62 -6.11 -7.04
CA LEU A 5 22.90 -4.88 -6.65
C LEU A 5 22.31 -5.05 -5.25
N LEU A 6 22.78 -4.25 -4.31
CA LEU A 6 22.12 -4.05 -3.02
C LEU A 6 21.06 -2.95 -3.18
N ARG A 7 19.82 -3.30 -2.94
CA ARG A 7 18.74 -2.33 -2.68
C ARG A 7 18.90 -1.86 -1.24
N GLY A 8 19.24 -0.59 -1.06
CA GLY A 8 19.30 0.06 0.25
C GLY A 8 17.89 0.41 0.74
N SER A 9 17.48 -0.22 1.83
CA SER A 9 16.37 0.26 2.65
C SER A 9 16.86 1.45 3.46
N ALA A 10 16.22 2.60 3.32
CA ALA A 10 16.47 3.76 4.15
C ALA A 10 15.95 3.48 5.58
N ILE A 11 16.87 3.17 6.47
CA ILE A 11 16.61 3.16 7.91
C ILE A 11 16.70 4.61 8.38
N ALA A 12 15.60 5.16 8.83
CA ALA A 12 15.58 6.46 9.53
C ALA A 12 16.28 6.28 10.87
N THR A 13 17.52 6.73 10.97
CA THR A 13 18.22 6.84 12.24
C THR A 13 17.66 8.02 13.01
N VAL A 14 16.97 7.74 14.09
CA VAL A 14 16.61 8.73 15.12
C VAL A 14 17.89 9.06 15.89
N SER A 15 18.51 10.18 15.57
CA SER A 15 19.62 10.73 16.33
C SER A 15 19.05 11.52 17.51
N VAL A 16 19.12 10.95 18.71
CA VAL A 16 18.87 11.70 19.94
C VAL A 16 20.05 12.63 20.17
N LEU A 17 19.92 13.90 19.77
CA LEU A 17 20.82 14.96 20.23
C LEU A 17 20.32 15.46 21.58
N ALA A 18 21.18 15.39 22.57
CA ALA A 18 20.96 15.97 23.89
C ALA A 18 20.76 17.50 23.75
N GLY A 19 19.50 17.91 23.77
CA GLY A 19 19.10 19.32 23.75
C GLY A 19 18.82 19.81 25.16
N GLY A 20 19.19 21.04 25.43
CA GLY A 20 19.16 21.68 26.73
C GLY A 20 17.83 21.58 27.48
N LEU A 21 17.95 21.53 28.81
CA LEU A 21 16.85 21.48 29.77
C LEU A 21 15.82 22.61 29.48
N PHE A 22 14.62 22.21 29.12
CA PHE A 22 13.45 23.06 29.26
C PHE A 22 13.05 23.05 30.75
N ALA A 23 13.26 24.18 31.44
CA ALA A 23 12.77 24.33 32.79
C ALA A 23 11.25 24.52 32.77
N ILE A 24 10.50 23.52 33.24
CA ILE A 24 9.05 23.60 33.43
C ILE A 24 8.81 24.14 34.84
N ALA A 25 8.33 25.38 34.94
CA ALA A 25 7.77 25.92 36.16
C ALA A 25 6.24 25.87 36.08
N GLY A 26 5.62 24.94 36.84
CA GLY A 26 4.17 24.90 37.03
C GLY A 26 3.65 23.44 37.09
N GLY A 27 3.05 23.05 38.22
CA GLY A 27 2.45 21.75 38.45
C GLY A 27 1.25 21.47 37.53
N GLY A 28 1.51 20.84 36.41
CA GLY A 28 0.56 20.31 35.46
C GLY A 28 1.04 18.96 34.94
N THR A 29 0.14 18.09 34.53
CA THR A 29 0.44 16.80 33.90
C THR A 29 1.55 16.97 32.85
N ALA A 30 2.62 16.16 32.97
CA ALA A 30 3.79 16.27 32.13
C ALA A 30 3.39 16.28 30.62
N SER A 31 3.71 17.38 29.95
CA SER A 31 3.63 17.44 28.49
C SER A 31 4.49 16.34 27.87
N ALA A 32 4.03 15.74 26.80
CA ALA A 32 4.81 14.73 26.09
C ALA A 32 6.18 15.32 25.68
N ALA A 33 7.23 14.50 25.72
CA ALA A 33 8.56 14.92 25.31
C ALA A 33 8.51 15.52 23.89
N PRO A 34 9.20 16.67 23.64
CA PRO A 34 9.19 17.29 22.34
C PRO A 34 9.78 16.37 21.26
N GLU A 35 9.08 16.25 20.14
CA GLU A 35 9.55 15.54 18.95
C GLU A 35 10.14 16.54 17.95
N THR A 36 11.17 16.08 17.24
CA THR A 36 11.81 16.86 16.18
C THR A 36 11.51 16.24 14.83
N LYS A 37 10.95 17.03 13.92
CA LYS A 37 10.61 16.64 12.55
C LYS A 37 11.27 17.60 11.57
N SER A 38 11.93 17.09 10.54
CA SER A 38 12.44 17.90 9.43
C SER A 38 11.56 17.71 8.20
N VAL A 39 11.11 18.84 7.64
CA VAL A 39 10.29 18.90 6.43
C VAL A 39 11.13 19.55 5.34
N ALA A 40 11.56 18.74 4.36
CA ALA A 40 12.24 19.25 3.17
C ALA A 40 11.21 19.51 2.06
N PHE A 41 11.39 20.59 1.32
CA PHE A 41 10.49 20.98 0.24
C PHE A 41 11.23 21.87 -0.77
N THR A 42 10.61 22.06 -1.91
CA THR A 42 11.03 23.04 -2.93
C THR A 42 10.27 24.35 -2.71
N THR A 43 10.96 25.45 -2.93
CA THR A 43 10.35 26.79 -2.90
C THR A 43 10.40 27.36 -4.31
N ALA A 44 9.26 27.62 -4.92
CA ALA A 44 9.18 28.33 -6.18
C ALA A 44 9.18 29.84 -5.93
N CYS A 45 10.03 30.56 -6.65
CA CYS A 45 10.21 32.00 -6.54
C CYS A 45 9.78 32.70 -7.83
N HIS A 46 9.01 33.76 -7.69
CA HIS A 46 8.82 34.76 -8.74
C HIS A 46 9.89 35.82 -8.57
N VAL A 47 10.69 35.97 -9.61
CA VAL A 47 11.80 36.92 -9.62
C VAL A 47 11.46 38.11 -10.48
N ARG A 48 11.69 39.31 -9.94
CA ARG A 48 11.48 40.58 -10.65
C ARG A 48 12.73 41.40 -10.62
N GLU A 49 13.27 41.72 -11.81
CA GLU A 49 14.37 42.67 -11.96
C GLU A 49 13.88 44.07 -11.58
N MET A 50 14.66 44.77 -10.77
CA MET A 50 14.31 46.08 -10.19
C MET A 50 14.95 47.27 -10.95
N ASP A 51 15.90 46.98 -11.85
CA ASP A 51 16.77 47.95 -12.51
C ASP A 51 16.57 47.99 -14.01
N GLY A 52 15.42 47.93 -14.52
CA GLY A 52 15.20 47.95 -15.97
C GLY A 52 14.45 49.18 -16.47
N ALA A 53 14.62 49.51 -17.74
CA ALA A 53 13.74 50.37 -18.50
C ALA A 53 12.28 49.89 -18.40
N ALA A 54 11.32 50.63 -18.78
CA ALA A 54 9.86 50.58 -18.68
C ALA A 54 9.11 49.22 -18.54
N SER A 55 9.77 48.06 -18.60
CA SER A 55 9.19 46.74 -18.36
C SER A 55 10.18 45.87 -17.61
N PRO A 56 10.01 45.66 -16.29
CA PRO A 56 10.88 44.79 -15.53
C PRO A 56 10.80 43.36 -16.05
N ILE A 57 11.96 42.76 -16.27
CA ILE A 57 12.06 41.34 -16.63
C ILE A 57 11.58 40.51 -15.44
N THR A 58 10.70 39.55 -15.69
CA THR A 58 10.22 38.63 -14.66
C THR A 58 10.49 37.20 -15.11
N PHE A 59 10.94 36.36 -14.19
CA PHE A 59 11.16 34.91 -14.43
C PHE A 59 10.86 34.11 -13.17
N ASN A 60 10.94 32.80 -13.25
CA ASN A 60 10.69 31.94 -12.11
C ASN A 60 11.91 31.07 -11.84
N GLU A 61 12.23 30.90 -10.57
CA GLU A 61 13.27 30.00 -10.09
C GLU A 61 12.73 29.06 -9.03
N THR A 62 13.47 27.99 -8.75
CA THR A 62 13.20 27.06 -7.66
C THR A 62 14.40 26.93 -6.77
N LEU A 63 14.17 26.96 -5.47
CA LEU A 63 15.20 26.79 -4.45
C LEU A 63 14.87 25.59 -3.59
N GLY A 64 15.89 24.78 -3.28
CA GLY A 64 15.76 23.78 -2.22
C GLY A 64 15.60 24.46 -0.86
N SER A 65 14.65 24.03 -0.07
CA SER A 65 14.30 24.61 1.22
C SER A 65 13.89 23.53 2.22
N GLY A 66 13.67 23.94 3.45
CA GLY A 66 13.17 23.06 4.49
C GLY A 66 13.08 23.76 5.84
N VAL A 67 12.37 23.12 6.74
CA VAL A 67 12.21 23.55 8.13
C VAL A 67 12.32 22.33 9.04
N THR A 68 13.07 22.50 10.12
CA THR A 68 13.06 21.56 11.23
C THR A 68 12.21 22.15 12.35
N ILE A 69 11.19 21.41 12.78
CA ILE A 69 10.32 21.80 13.89
C ILE A 69 10.51 20.86 15.06
N THR A 70 10.66 21.42 16.26
CA THR A 70 10.68 20.67 17.54
C THR A 70 9.51 21.15 18.38
N ALA A 71 8.58 20.26 18.69
CA ALA A 71 7.34 20.60 19.36
C ALA A 71 6.85 19.43 20.24
N PRO A 72 6.12 19.70 21.34
CA PRO A 72 5.38 18.65 22.02
C PRO A 72 4.31 18.06 21.09
N THR A 73 3.97 16.80 21.24
CA THR A 73 2.91 16.17 20.45
C THR A 73 1.51 16.49 20.98
N THR A 74 1.43 16.83 22.26
CA THR A 74 0.17 17.17 22.94
C THR A 74 0.36 18.35 23.89
N ALA A 75 -0.73 19.03 24.19
CA ALA A 75 -0.80 20.07 25.22
C ALA A 75 -2.13 19.94 25.99
N ALA A 76 -2.18 20.38 27.24
CA ALA A 76 -3.45 20.53 27.95
C ALA A 76 -4.18 21.81 27.50
N PRO A 77 -5.50 21.88 27.60
CA PRO A 77 -6.24 23.13 27.34
C PRO A 77 -5.73 24.27 28.24
N GLY A 78 -5.42 25.40 27.64
CA GLY A 78 -4.88 26.56 28.35
C GLY A 78 -3.41 26.42 28.80
N GLU A 79 -2.74 25.32 28.52
CA GLU A 79 -1.32 25.15 28.80
C GLU A 79 -0.46 26.07 27.93
N THR A 80 0.58 26.65 28.54
CA THR A 80 1.59 27.40 27.81
C THR A 80 2.68 26.44 27.30
N ILE A 81 2.80 26.32 26.00
CA ILE A 81 3.79 25.45 25.35
C ILE A 81 4.74 26.28 24.49
N THR A 82 5.93 25.74 24.28
CA THR A 82 6.90 26.32 23.36
C THR A 82 7.24 25.30 22.28
N TYR A 83 7.23 25.73 21.03
CA TYR A 83 7.76 24.98 19.91
C TYR A 83 8.84 25.77 19.20
N ARG A 84 9.79 25.07 18.60
CA ARG A 84 10.92 25.67 17.87
C ARG A 84 10.77 25.47 16.37
N VAL A 85 10.90 26.54 15.62
CA VAL A 85 10.96 26.55 14.15
C VAL A 85 12.37 26.92 13.73
N GLN A 86 13.05 26.04 13.03
CA GLN A 86 14.40 26.25 12.51
C GLN A 86 14.37 26.15 10.98
N PRO A 87 14.55 27.25 10.23
CA PRO A 87 14.82 27.15 8.80
C PRO A 87 16.06 26.28 8.56
N ASN A 88 15.99 25.35 7.60
CA ASN A 88 17.12 24.49 7.27
C ASN A 88 18.22 25.28 6.55
N GLU A 89 19.38 24.65 6.37
CA GLU A 89 20.48 25.23 5.60
C GLU A 89 20.01 25.55 4.18
N MET A 90 20.29 26.74 3.72
CA MET A 90 20.11 27.22 2.35
C MET A 90 21.48 27.59 1.76
N LYS A 91 21.55 27.67 0.45
CA LYS A 91 22.76 28.14 -0.26
C LYS A 91 22.39 29.31 -1.17
N ALA A 92 23.04 30.46 -0.96
CA ALA A 92 22.94 31.55 -1.90
C ALA A 92 23.61 31.16 -3.24
N ASN A 93 22.92 31.40 -4.35
CA ASN A 93 23.44 31.10 -5.68
C ASN A 93 24.72 31.89 -6.00
N GLY A 94 25.54 31.37 -6.90
CA GLY A 94 26.73 32.06 -7.40
C GLY A 94 26.57 32.59 -8.82
N GLY A 95 25.73 31.93 -9.62
CA GLY A 95 25.35 32.37 -10.97
C GLY A 95 24.05 33.13 -10.92
N GLY A 96 23.97 34.27 -11.55
CA GLY A 96 22.78 35.07 -11.68
C GLY A 96 22.12 34.95 -13.05
N HIS A 97 21.11 35.78 -13.30
CA HIS A 97 20.41 35.80 -14.56
C HIS A 97 21.30 36.36 -15.69
N ALA A 98 21.12 35.84 -16.94
CA ALA A 98 21.82 36.31 -18.12
C ALA A 98 23.36 36.36 -18.01
N SER A 99 23.98 35.33 -17.39
CA SER A 99 25.44 35.20 -17.18
C SER A 99 26.05 36.24 -16.25
N ARG A 100 25.26 36.90 -15.43
CA ARG A 100 25.72 37.78 -14.36
C ARG A 100 26.23 36.95 -13.16
N GLY A 101 27.13 37.53 -12.37
CA GLY A 101 27.58 36.93 -11.11
C GLY A 101 26.77 37.47 -9.93
N VAL A 102 26.28 36.60 -9.07
CA VAL A 102 25.66 36.97 -7.82
C VAL A 102 26.73 37.54 -6.89
N VAL A 103 26.48 38.70 -6.28
CA VAL A 103 27.34 39.33 -5.27
C VAL A 103 26.88 38.90 -3.87
N HIS A 104 25.60 39.06 -3.58
CA HIS A 104 25.00 38.69 -2.30
C HIS A 104 23.48 38.64 -2.41
N TRP A 105 22.86 37.97 -1.45
CA TRP A 105 21.47 38.16 -1.08
C TRP A 105 21.38 39.17 0.07
N ALA A 106 20.41 40.03 0.06
CA ALA A 106 20.18 41.03 1.07
C ALA A 106 18.71 41.11 1.46
N ARG A 107 18.40 41.79 2.55
CA ARG A 107 17.03 41.97 3.06
C ARG A 107 16.25 40.67 3.18
N ILE A 108 16.94 39.58 3.53
CA ILE A 108 16.30 38.30 3.68
C ILE A 108 15.27 38.38 4.80
N LYS A 109 14.05 38.01 4.50
CA LYS A 109 13.00 37.76 5.48
C LYS A 109 12.48 36.32 5.37
N TYR A 110 12.07 35.76 6.50
CA TYR A 110 11.46 34.45 6.57
C TYR A 110 10.24 34.53 7.49
N ASP A 111 9.06 34.22 6.93
CA ASP A 111 7.78 34.40 7.61
C ASP A 111 7.14 33.05 7.90
N PHE A 112 6.52 32.93 9.05
CA PHE A 112 5.70 31.76 9.42
C PHE A 112 4.51 32.25 10.26
N ASP A 113 3.47 31.37 10.30
CA ASP A 113 2.21 31.73 10.91
C ASP A 113 2.22 31.45 12.41
N ILE A 114 1.56 32.29 13.17
CA ILE A 114 1.08 31.96 14.50
C ILE A 114 -0.15 31.07 14.28
N PRO A 115 -0.16 29.81 14.80
CA PRO A 115 -1.29 28.92 14.60
C PRO A 115 -2.63 29.55 15.04
N SER A 116 -3.69 29.28 14.31
CA SER A 116 -5.03 29.69 14.72
C SER A 116 -5.49 28.96 15.99
N GLY A 117 -6.37 29.57 16.76
CA GLY A 117 -6.95 28.94 17.95
C GLY A 117 -6.04 28.91 19.17
N VAL A 118 -4.92 29.63 19.15
CA VAL A 118 -4.03 29.80 20.30
C VAL A 118 -3.97 31.29 20.72
N GLU A 119 -3.56 31.53 21.96
CA GLU A 119 -3.14 32.84 22.41
C GLU A 119 -1.60 32.96 22.26
N PHE A 120 -1.12 33.88 21.45
CA PHE A 120 0.32 34.12 21.31
C PHE A 120 0.88 34.75 22.58
N VAL A 121 1.95 34.19 23.12
CA VAL A 121 2.58 34.70 24.34
C VAL A 121 3.88 35.44 24.02
N SER A 122 4.79 34.79 23.29
CA SER A 122 6.08 35.38 22.94
C SER A 122 6.78 34.62 21.82
N SER A 123 7.77 35.28 21.22
CA SER A 123 8.74 34.62 20.34
C SER A 123 10.14 35.16 20.64
N GLN A 124 11.13 34.29 20.52
CA GLN A 124 12.54 34.69 20.70
C GLN A 124 13.45 33.90 19.76
N LEU A 125 14.52 34.56 19.31
CA LEU A 125 15.56 33.90 18.55
C LEU A 125 16.40 33.00 19.47
N VAL A 126 16.77 31.82 18.96
CA VAL A 126 17.67 30.90 19.65
C VAL A 126 19.12 31.31 19.37
N ALA A 127 19.87 31.59 20.42
CA ALA A 127 21.28 31.96 20.29
C ALA A 127 22.08 30.88 19.54
N ASP A 128 23.08 31.29 18.76
CA ASP A 128 24.04 30.42 18.04
C ASP A 128 23.41 29.44 17.06
N SER A 129 22.13 29.62 16.73
CA SER A 129 21.43 28.74 15.78
C SER A 129 21.59 29.15 14.31
N ALA A 130 22.06 30.36 14.05
CA ALA A 130 22.35 30.92 12.72
C ALA A 130 23.83 30.80 12.38
N TYR A 131 24.12 30.67 11.08
CA TYR A 131 25.51 30.76 10.57
C TYR A 131 25.52 31.20 9.10
N GLY A 132 26.71 31.59 8.61
CA GLY A 132 26.93 31.94 7.20
C GLY A 132 26.33 33.27 6.80
N LEU A 133 25.92 34.10 7.77
CA LEU A 133 25.49 35.45 7.52
C LEU A 133 26.72 36.36 7.28
N GLY A 134 26.61 37.32 6.36
CA GLY A 134 27.71 38.21 6.03
C GLY A 134 28.14 39.10 7.21
N SER A 135 29.39 39.57 7.22
CA SER A 135 29.93 40.47 8.25
C SER A 135 29.13 41.78 8.36
N ASP A 136 28.58 42.23 7.24
CA ASP A 136 27.80 43.46 7.15
C ASP A 136 26.28 43.20 7.34
N SER A 137 25.92 41.96 7.67
CA SER A 137 24.53 41.59 7.93
C SER A 137 24.02 42.27 9.17
N ALA A 138 22.81 42.84 9.09
CA ALA A 138 22.11 43.28 10.30
C ALA A 138 21.87 42.07 11.23
N THR A 139 21.86 42.33 12.52
CA THR A 139 21.49 41.29 13.52
C THR A 139 20.07 40.83 13.26
N PRO A 140 19.83 39.53 13.09
CA PRO A 140 18.48 38.99 12.93
C PRO A 140 17.58 39.36 14.11
N THR A 141 16.33 39.65 13.82
CA THR A 141 15.27 39.87 14.80
C THR A 141 14.06 38.98 14.44
N VAL A 142 13.26 38.65 15.42
CA VAL A 142 11.92 38.08 15.20
C VAL A 142 10.88 39.11 15.60
N THR A 143 9.92 39.37 14.72
CA THR A 143 8.88 40.38 14.90
C THR A 143 7.52 39.82 14.59
N GLN A 144 6.54 40.08 15.45
CA GLN A 144 5.13 39.78 15.15
C GLN A 144 4.60 40.83 14.17
N ILE A 145 3.95 40.40 13.10
CA ILE A 145 3.49 41.22 11.99
C ILE A 145 2.04 40.93 11.61
N ASP A 146 1.35 41.92 11.06
CA ASP A 146 0.03 41.81 10.46
C ASP A 146 0.08 41.18 9.05
N ASP A 147 -1.08 41.05 8.41
CA ASP A 147 -1.20 40.55 7.04
C ASP A 147 -0.51 41.45 6.01
N GLY A 148 -0.35 42.73 6.29
CA GLY A 148 0.39 43.70 5.48
C GLY A 148 1.92 43.60 5.65
N GLY A 149 2.40 42.81 6.61
CA GLY A 149 3.82 42.69 6.94
C GLY A 149 4.35 43.79 7.88
N ASN A 150 3.46 44.59 8.50
CA ASN A 150 3.85 45.64 9.44
C ASN A 150 3.93 45.08 10.86
N PRO A 151 4.85 45.58 11.70
CA PRO A 151 4.90 45.21 13.11
C PRO A 151 3.56 45.46 13.80
N SER A 152 3.02 44.43 14.46
CA SER A 152 1.72 44.48 15.10
C SER A 152 1.65 43.51 16.27
N ALA A 153 1.28 43.97 17.44
CA ALA A 153 1.08 43.12 18.62
C ALA A 153 -0.15 42.17 18.50
N SER A 154 -1.02 42.43 17.54
CA SER A 154 -2.15 41.58 17.20
C SER A 154 -1.97 40.83 15.87
N GLY A 155 -0.76 40.87 15.30
CA GLY A 155 -0.46 40.20 14.04
C GLY A 155 -0.54 38.69 14.16
N THR A 156 -0.83 38.03 13.05
CA THR A 156 -1.00 36.57 12.96
C THR A 156 0.24 35.87 12.41
N HIS A 157 1.30 36.59 12.14
CA HIS A 157 2.54 36.06 11.58
C HIS A 157 3.76 36.46 12.38
N LEU A 158 4.84 35.69 12.24
CA LEU A 158 6.16 36.01 12.78
C LEU A 158 7.15 36.11 11.62
N ARG A 159 8.00 37.13 11.68
CA ARG A 159 9.02 37.42 10.65
C ARG A 159 10.41 37.38 11.24
N ILE A 160 11.28 36.56 10.69
CA ILE A 160 12.73 36.71 10.87
C ILE A 160 13.21 37.70 9.83
N SER A 161 13.87 38.80 10.26
CA SER A 161 14.46 39.79 9.37
C SER A 161 15.63 40.50 10.04
N GLY A 162 16.36 41.32 9.27
CA GLY A 162 17.44 42.16 9.83
C GLY A 162 16.96 43.56 10.07
N SER A 163 16.95 44.00 11.33
CA SER A 163 16.50 45.32 11.73
C SER A 163 15.08 45.65 11.19
N ASN A 164 14.82 46.89 10.87
CA ASN A 164 13.56 47.36 10.30
C ASN A 164 13.55 47.31 8.75
N ARG A 165 14.54 46.67 8.14
CA ARG A 165 14.68 46.62 6.67
C ARG A 165 14.05 45.36 6.10
N THR A 166 12.83 45.49 5.65
CA THR A 166 12.10 44.47 4.88
C THR A 166 11.86 44.96 3.46
N ILE A 167 11.47 44.07 2.58
CA ILE A 167 11.12 44.40 1.20
C ILE A 167 9.68 44.90 1.21
N GLY A 168 9.45 46.12 0.80
CA GLY A 168 8.08 46.61 0.60
C GLY A 168 7.52 46.27 -0.77
N ASN A 169 6.20 46.38 -0.92
CA ASN A 169 5.47 46.05 -2.16
C ASN A 169 5.64 47.04 -3.31
N GLY A 170 6.56 47.96 -3.23
CA GLY A 170 6.72 49.06 -4.24
C GLY A 170 8.08 49.08 -4.93
N PRO A 171 8.16 49.65 -6.14
CA PRO A 171 9.41 49.91 -6.83
C PRO A 171 10.07 51.15 -6.22
N SER A 172 10.56 51.08 -4.99
CA SER A 172 11.33 52.17 -4.41
C SER A 172 12.82 51.94 -4.53
N SER A 173 13.61 53.01 -4.68
CA SER A 173 15.08 52.95 -4.62
C SER A 173 15.57 52.31 -3.32
N ALA A 174 14.78 52.40 -2.25
CA ALA A 174 15.06 51.77 -0.97
C ALA A 174 15.07 50.24 -1.03
N VAL A 175 14.38 49.62 -1.99
CA VAL A 175 14.37 48.15 -2.18
C VAL A 175 15.66 47.66 -2.81
N ARG A 176 16.47 48.51 -3.38
CA ARG A 176 17.78 48.20 -4.00
C ARG A 176 18.95 48.24 -3.02
N SER A 177 18.69 48.37 -1.75
CA SER A 177 19.73 48.46 -0.73
C SER A 177 20.22 47.08 -0.29
N SER A 178 21.50 46.97 0.01
CA SER A 178 22.15 45.75 0.54
C SER A 178 22.04 45.64 2.07
N ASP A 179 21.09 46.33 2.68
CA ASP A 179 20.86 46.27 4.13
C ASP A 179 20.00 45.07 4.55
N GLY A 180 19.76 44.92 5.82
CA GLY A 180 19.05 43.78 6.39
C GLY A 180 19.95 42.55 6.60
N ILE A 181 19.40 41.37 6.57
CA ILE A 181 20.19 40.12 6.59
C ILE A 181 20.86 39.96 5.23
N ILE A 182 22.18 39.79 5.25
CA ILE A 182 23.03 39.71 4.06
C ILE A 182 23.74 38.35 4.05
N VAL A 183 23.82 37.72 2.88
CA VAL A 183 24.54 36.45 2.64
C VAL A 183 25.32 36.58 1.34
N GLY A 184 26.62 36.33 1.37
CA GLY A 184 27.48 36.38 0.19
C GLY A 184 27.16 35.26 -0.81
N ALA A 185 27.52 35.48 -2.07
CA ALA A 185 27.35 34.50 -3.12
C ALA A 185 28.04 33.16 -2.77
N ASN A 186 27.50 32.04 -3.23
CA ASN A 186 27.99 30.68 -2.99
C ASN A 186 28.06 30.25 -1.51
N THR A 187 27.54 31.05 -0.59
CA THR A 187 27.60 30.79 0.85
C THR A 187 26.44 29.89 1.27
N LYS A 188 26.78 28.83 2.01
CA LYS A 188 25.79 28.06 2.79
C LYS A 188 25.49 28.82 4.07
N PHE A 189 24.23 29.00 4.34
CA PHE A 189 23.79 29.75 5.52
C PHE A 189 22.55 29.14 6.14
N ARG A 190 22.31 29.51 7.38
CA ARG A 190 21.09 29.16 8.10
C ARG A 190 20.62 30.36 8.88
N LEU A 191 19.34 30.69 8.73
CA LEU A 191 18.68 31.69 9.56
C LEU A 191 18.51 31.19 11.00
N PRO A 192 18.38 32.05 11.99
CA PRO A 192 18.23 31.62 13.37
C PRO A 192 16.94 30.81 13.56
N ALA A 193 16.96 29.93 14.53
CA ALA A 193 15.74 29.28 15.04
C ALA A 193 14.93 30.28 15.86
N VAL A 194 13.63 30.03 15.92
CA VAL A 194 12.70 30.79 16.74
C VAL A 194 11.99 29.84 17.69
N ASP A 195 12.04 30.13 18.97
CA ASP A 195 11.17 29.57 19.97
C ASP A 195 9.90 30.40 20.04
N VAL A 196 8.78 29.76 19.79
CA VAL A 196 7.44 30.37 19.80
C VAL A 196 6.67 29.81 20.97
N THR A 197 6.25 30.67 21.87
CA THR A 197 5.46 30.31 23.05
C THR A 197 4.02 30.73 22.82
N VAL A 198 3.12 29.80 22.98
CA VAL A 198 1.67 29.98 22.81
C VAL A 198 0.93 29.32 23.96
N LYS A 199 -0.25 29.84 24.27
CA LYS A 199 -1.19 29.19 25.18
C LYS A 199 -2.19 28.41 24.35
N ALA A 200 -2.28 27.12 24.62
CA ALA A 200 -3.15 26.21 23.90
C ALA A 200 -4.63 26.60 24.05
N GLY A 201 -5.39 26.43 22.99
CA GLY A 201 -6.81 26.74 22.94
C GLY A 201 -7.68 25.70 23.64
N ALA A 202 -8.89 25.55 23.15
CA ALA A 202 -9.89 24.63 23.69
C ALA A 202 -9.48 23.15 23.53
N ALA A 203 -9.96 22.32 24.42
CA ALA A 203 -9.82 20.86 24.32
C ALA A 203 -10.31 20.33 22.96
N GLY A 204 -9.58 19.39 22.37
CA GLY A 204 -9.86 18.81 21.06
C GLY A 204 -9.45 19.66 19.86
N SER A 205 -8.93 20.89 20.09
CA SER A 205 -8.34 21.70 19.02
C SER A 205 -6.95 21.19 18.62
N GLU A 206 -6.48 21.65 17.47
CA GLU A 206 -5.15 21.33 16.94
C GLU A 206 -4.34 22.62 16.75
N ILE A 207 -3.09 22.58 17.15
CA ILE A 207 -2.13 23.67 16.93
C ILE A 207 -1.25 23.23 15.75
N LYS A 208 -1.32 23.97 14.64
CA LYS A 208 -0.66 23.63 13.37
C LYS A 208 0.31 24.72 12.95
N PRO A 209 1.55 24.72 13.45
CA PRO A 209 2.57 25.63 12.95
C PRO A 209 2.77 25.45 11.45
N SER A 210 2.81 26.55 10.71
CA SER A 210 2.97 26.57 9.25
C SER A 210 3.87 27.72 8.81
N LEU A 211 4.38 27.62 7.60
CA LEU A 211 4.98 28.78 6.94
C LEU A 211 3.88 29.71 6.45
N ARG A 212 4.20 31.01 6.39
CA ARG A 212 3.30 31.97 5.78
C ARG A 212 3.18 31.71 4.28
N VAL A 213 1.98 31.48 3.83
CA VAL A 213 1.66 31.32 2.41
C VAL A 213 0.56 32.31 2.05
N SER A 214 0.78 33.10 1.00
CA SER A 214 -0.29 33.92 0.45
C SER A 214 -1.24 33.00 -0.30
N ASP A 215 -2.50 33.06 -0.01
CA ASP A 215 -3.63 32.31 -0.59
C ASP A 215 -3.23 30.95 -1.26
N PRO A 216 -3.58 29.81 -0.69
CA PRO A 216 -3.24 28.48 -1.23
C PRO A 216 -3.62 28.30 -2.70
N GLY A 217 -4.65 29.01 -3.18
CA GLY A 217 -5.16 28.93 -4.56
C GLY A 217 -4.48 29.88 -5.56
N SER A 218 -3.76 30.92 -5.10
CA SER A 218 -3.19 31.92 -6.00
C SER A 218 -1.75 31.59 -6.39
N ALA A 219 -1.42 31.80 -7.67
CA ALA A 219 -0.05 31.84 -8.14
C ALA A 219 0.59 33.22 -7.92
N ASN A 220 0.05 34.01 -6.98
CA ASN A 220 0.47 35.39 -6.77
C ASN A 220 1.76 35.44 -5.93
N TYR A 221 2.85 35.74 -6.60
CA TYR A 221 4.18 35.94 -6.05
C TYR A 221 4.60 37.42 -6.10
N ASP A 222 3.66 38.33 -6.36
CA ASP A 222 3.99 39.72 -6.66
C ASP A 222 4.25 40.53 -5.41
N ASP A 223 3.90 40.01 -4.25
CA ASP A 223 4.10 40.68 -2.96
C ASP A 223 4.99 39.87 -2.00
N ASP A 224 5.34 40.45 -0.88
CA ASP A 224 6.19 39.86 0.14
C ASP A 224 5.41 39.08 1.24
N ARG A 225 4.11 38.79 1.00
CA ARG A 225 3.26 37.99 1.90
C ARG A 225 3.44 36.51 1.70
N ASN A 226 4.66 36.02 1.74
CA ASN A 226 5.03 34.64 1.52
C ASN A 226 6.16 34.23 2.48
N ALA A 227 6.53 32.92 2.45
CA ALA A 227 7.48 32.36 3.40
C ALA A 227 8.88 32.98 3.31
N LEU A 228 9.39 33.21 2.11
CA LEU A 228 10.76 33.68 1.90
C LEU A 228 10.76 34.81 0.87
N THR A 229 11.36 35.95 1.21
CA THR A 229 11.61 37.03 0.26
C THR A 229 13.00 37.61 0.50
N PHE A 230 13.70 37.92 -0.57
CA PHE A 230 15.00 38.57 -0.51
C PHE A 230 15.27 39.40 -1.78
N VAL A 231 16.31 40.21 -1.74
CA VAL A 231 16.86 40.92 -2.90
C VAL A 231 18.22 40.33 -3.23
N GLN A 232 18.40 39.91 -4.46
CA GLN A 232 19.68 39.46 -5.00
C GLN A 232 20.37 40.61 -5.72
N ARG A 233 21.62 40.83 -5.39
CA ARG A 233 22.47 41.76 -6.12
C ARG A 233 23.36 40.98 -7.06
N GLU A 234 23.35 41.37 -8.32
CA GLU A 234 24.18 40.80 -9.38
C GLU A 234 25.10 41.84 -9.99
N LYS A 235 26.17 41.35 -10.60
CA LYS A 235 27.06 42.16 -11.44
C LYS A 235 27.29 41.46 -12.77
N ASP A 236 27.31 42.27 -13.84
CA ASP A 236 27.78 41.84 -15.14
C ASP A 236 29.32 41.99 -15.29
N VAL A 237 29.83 41.65 -16.44
CA VAL A 237 31.24 41.77 -16.78
C VAL A 237 31.73 43.23 -16.84
N PHE A 238 30.80 44.20 -16.95
CA PHE A 238 31.08 45.62 -16.95
C PHE A 238 30.94 46.25 -15.55
N THR A 239 30.77 45.43 -14.53
CA THR A 239 30.60 45.83 -13.12
C THR A 239 29.31 46.61 -12.81
N VAL A 240 28.34 46.61 -13.73
CA VAL A 240 27.00 47.18 -13.50
C VAL A 240 26.24 46.33 -12.50
N ASN A 241 25.61 46.99 -11.53
CA ASN A 241 24.82 46.31 -10.52
C ASN A 241 23.38 46.14 -11.02
N TYR A 242 22.85 44.96 -10.83
CA TYR A 242 21.44 44.61 -11.04
C TYR A 242 20.86 44.10 -9.74
N TRP A 243 19.60 44.43 -9.51
CA TRP A 243 18.90 44.04 -8.31
C TRP A 243 17.64 43.28 -8.70
N GLU A 244 17.50 42.10 -8.12
CA GLU A 244 16.37 41.20 -8.39
C GLU A 244 15.66 40.90 -7.08
N ARG A 245 14.33 41.03 -7.07
CA ARG A 245 13.50 40.69 -5.93
C ARG A 245 12.93 39.28 -6.12
N TYR A 246 13.16 38.45 -5.15
CA TYR A 246 12.67 37.09 -5.07
C TYR A 246 11.52 37.03 -4.09
N ASN A 247 10.34 36.63 -4.57
CA ASN A 247 9.15 36.33 -3.77
C ASN A 247 8.88 34.83 -3.86
N CYS A 248 9.02 34.09 -2.79
CA CYS A 248 9.11 32.64 -2.80
C CYS A 248 8.01 31.99 -1.97
N SER A 249 7.39 30.96 -2.49
CA SER A 249 6.34 30.17 -1.86
C SER A 249 6.67 28.69 -1.89
N PRO A 250 6.29 27.90 -0.89
CA PRO A 250 6.55 26.45 -0.85
C PRO A 250 5.70 25.71 -1.89
N ARG A 251 6.23 25.62 -3.09
CA ARG A 251 5.66 24.97 -4.29
C ARG A 251 6.78 24.35 -5.10
N ASP A 252 6.48 23.33 -5.85
CA ASP A 252 7.48 22.68 -6.70
C ASP A 252 7.75 23.48 -7.99
N ASN A 253 6.77 24.24 -8.43
CA ASN A 253 6.89 25.23 -9.51
C ASN A 253 5.76 26.27 -9.38
N ARG A 254 5.81 27.31 -10.20
CA ARG A 254 4.82 28.40 -10.16
C ARG A 254 3.37 27.93 -10.25
N ASN A 255 3.10 26.91 -11.04
CA ASN A 255 1.75 26.46 -11.35
C ASN A 255 1.28 25.29 -10.50
N SER A 256 2.15 24.73 -9.64
CA SER A 256 1.79 23.65 -8.73
C SER A 256 1.02 24.17 -7.52
N GLY A 257 0.26 23.29 -6.87
CA GLY A 257 -0.27 23.54 -5.55
C GLY A 257 0.83 23.69 -4.49
N LEU A 258 0.46 24.03 -3.26
CA LEU A 258 1.37 24.04 -2.13
C LEU A 258 1.91 22.61 -1.89
N ASN A 259 3.22 22.50 -1.69
CA ASN A 259 3.88 21.25 -1.32
C ASN A 259 3.96 21.10 0.21
N ALA A 260 4.79 20.17 0.68
CA ALA A 260 4.93 19.87 2.11
C ALA A 260 5.27 21.10 2.97
N GLY A 261 5.99 22.08 2.43
CA GLY A 261 6.31 23.34 3.14
C GLY A 261 5.13 24.29 3.30
N GLY A 262 4.11 24.15 2.45
CA GLY A 262 2.88 24.94 2.53
C GLY A 262 1.77 24.27 3.35
N GLN A 263 2.07 23.14 3.98
CA GLN A 263 1.18 22.42 4.89
C GLN A 263 1.59 22.65 6.34
N ALA A 264 0.83 22.14 7.27
CA ALA A 264 1.23 22.11 8.66
C ALA A 264 2.57 21.36 8.84
N LEU A 265 3.56 22.01 9.43
CA LEU A 265 4.89 21.43 9.69
C LEU A 265 4.81 20.27 10.69
N THR A 266 3.92 20.41 11.66
CA THR A 266 3.53 19.39 12.63
C THR A 266 2.12 19.67 13.15
N THR A 267 1.56 18.74 13.90
CA THR A 267 0.30 18.96 14.62
C THR A 267 0.54 18.68 16.09
N ILE A 268 0.18 19.63 16.94
CA ILE A 268 0.15 19.51 18.39
C ILE A 268 -1.32 19.41 18.78
N TYR A 269 -1.70 18.31 19.41
CA TYR A 269 -3.10 18.07 19.78
C TYR A 269 -3.39 18.67 21.16
N VAL A 270 -4.43 19.49 21.28
CA VAL A 270 -4.89 19.96 22.58
C VAL A 270 -5.75 18.87 23.20
N SER A 271 -5.24 18.28 24.27
CA SER A 271 -5.83 17.10 24.92
C SER A 271 -7.25 17.38 25.37
N GLN A 272 -8.16 16.52 24.97
CA GLN A 272 -9.53 16.53 25.45
C GLN A 272 -9.69 15.45 26.53
N PRO A 273 -10.16 15.81 27.75
CA PRO A 273 -10.52 14.81 28.75
C PRO A 273 -11.58 13.87 28.21
N THR A 274 -11.47 12.60 28.50
CA THR A 274 -12.46 11.60 28.16
C THR A 274 -13.05 10.97 29.43
N THR A 275 -14.23 10.41 29.30
CA THR A 275 -14.81 9.52 30.30
C THR A 275 -15.10 8.17 29.66
N THR A 276 -14.75 7.10 30.35
CA THR A 276 -15.07 5.74 29.91
C THR A 276 -16.13 5.16 30.83
N THR A 277 -17.19 4.59 30.24
CA THR A 277 -18.28 3.94 30.99
C THR A 277 -18.51 2.53 30.46
N ILE A 278 -18.86 1.61 31.34
CA ILE A 278 -19.29 0.26 30.97
C ILE A 278 -20.80 0.25 30.79
N GLN A 279 -21.25 -0.38 29.69
CA GLN A 279 -22.66 -0.57 29.35
C GLN A 279 -22.94 -2.07 29.29
N MET A 280 -23.28 -2.64 30.43
CA MET A 280 -23.54 -4.07 30.58
C MET A 280 -24.92 -4.27 31.26
N PRO A 281 -25.64 -5.36 30.94
CA PRO A 281 -26.81 -5.73 31.73
C PRO A 281 -26.40 -6.15 33.16
N ASP A 282 -27.26 -5.92 34.12
CA ASP A 282 -27.01 -6.24 35.52
C ASP A 282 -26.83 -7.76 35.77
N SER A 283 -27.39 -8.58 34.89
CA SER A 283 -27.25 -10.02 34.97
C SER A 283 -27.10 -10.66 33.59
N ILE A 284 -26.29 -11.70 33.52
CA ILE A 284 -26.05 -12.53 32.35
C ILE A 284 -26.00 -13.99 32.77
N GLN A 285 -26.19 -14.91 31.83
CA GLN A 285 -26.11 -16.33 32.11
C GLN A 285 -24.70 -16.85 31.79
N ALA A 286 -24.15 -17.68 32.66
CA ALA A 286 -22.89 -18.37 32.40
C ALA A 286 -22.98 -19.22 31.12
N SER A 287 -21.87 -19.33 30.39
CA SER A 287 -21.72 -20.05 29.12
C SER A 287 -22.57 -19.48 27.96
N THR A 288 -23.09 -18.27 28.10
CA THR A 288 -23.79 -17.57 27.03
C THR A 288 -22.86 -16.50 26.42
N PRO A 289 -22.65 -16.50 25.10
CA PRO A 289 -21.92 -15.43 24.43
C PRO A 289 -22.58 -14.07 24.71
N THR A 290 -21.78 -13.10 25.14
CA THR A 290 -22.22 -11.72 25.38
C THR A 290 -21.19 -10.76 24.82
N GLU A 291 -21.49 -9.48 24.85
CA GLU A 291 -20.50 -8.44 24.51
C GLU A 291 -20.15 -7.63 25.76
N LEU A 292 -18.87 -7.39 25.98
CA LEU A 292 -18.42 -6.32 26.85
C LEU A 292 -18.52 -5.02 26.04
N VAL A 293 -19.25 -4.05 26.58
CA VAL A 293 -19.48 -2.78 25.88
C VAL A 293 -18.97 -1.64 26.75
N ALA A 294 -18.09 -0.84 26.17
CA ALA A 294 -17.60 0.39 26.80
C ALA A 294 -17.89 1.59 25.88
N LYS A 295 -18.26 2.69 26.50
CA LYS A 295 -18.48 3.97 25.86
C LYS A 295 -17.41 4.96 26.29
N VAL A 296 -16.72 5.57 25.35
CA VAL A 296 -15.79 6.68 25.57
C VAL A 296 -16.44 7.96 25.08
N ASP A 297 -16.53 8.97 25.94
CA ASP A 297 -17.12 10.26 25.63
C ASP A 297 -16.17 11.40 26.02
N PRO A 298 -15.92 12.37 25.13
CA PRO A 298 -16.34 12.41 23.73
C PRO A 298 -15.69 11.28 22.90
N ALA A 299 -16.38 10.89 21.82
CA ALA A 299 -15.94 9.79 20.97
C ALA A 299 -14.55 10.09 20.34
N PRO A 300 -13.54 9.29 20.61
CA PRO A 300 -12.21 9.50 20.03
C PRO A 300 -12.19 9.03 18.57
N VAL A 301 -11.43 9.74 17.72
CA VAL A 301 -11.28 9.37 16.31
C VAL A 301 -10.43 8.08 16.14
N ASN A 302 -9.54 7.83 17.08
CA ASN A 302 -8.64 6.68 17.13
C ASN A 302 -8.39 6.33 18.61
N GLY A 303 -7.55 5.33 18.85
CA GLY A 303 -7.22 4.86 20.19
C GLY A 303 -7.85 3.51 20.48
N ASN A 304 -7.54 2.95 21.62
CA ASN A 304 -7.94 1.60 21.99
C ASN A 304 -8.53 1.54 23.39
N VAL A 305 -9.52 0.69 23.55
CA VAL A 305 -10.11 0.35 24.85
C VAL A 305 -9.68 -1.06 25.23
N GLN A 306 -9.03 -1.21 26.37
CA GLN A 306 -8.73 -2.49 26.99
C GLN A 306 -9.79 -2.82 28.02
N PHE A 307 -10.46 -3.95 27.83
CA PHE A 307 -11.42 -4.49 28.81
C PHE A 307 -10.71 -5.31 29.87
N ARG A 308 -11.28 -5.29 31.08
CA ARG A 308 -10.85 -6.12 32.21
C ARG A 308 -12.05 -6.80 32.86
N VAL A 309 -11.85 -8.04 33.22
CA VAL A 309 -12.77 -8.79 34.05
C VAL A 309 -12.03 -9.25 35.28
N ASP A 310 -12.55 -8.92 36.46
CA ASP A 310 -11.93 -9.22 37.76
C ASP A 310 -10.47 -8.74 37.87
N GLY A 311 -10.17 -7.59 37.26
CA GLY A 311 -8.86 -6.97 37.21
C GLY A 311 -7.91 -7.52 36.16
N ALA A 312 -8.23 -8.61 35.49
CA ALA A 312 -7.43 -9.19 34.41
C ALA A 312 -7.82 -8.65 33.03
N ASP A 313 -6.85 -8.39 32.19
CA ASP A 313 -7.09 -7.96 30.80
C ASP A 313 -7.78 -9.07 30.00
N VAL A 314 -8.81 -8.71 29.23
CA VAL A 314 -9.60 -9.63 28.41
C VAL A 314 -9.55 -9.19 26.95
N GLY A 315 -9.22 -10.15 26.09
CA GLY A 315 -9.10 -9.90 24.65
C GLY A 315 -7.96 -8.94 24.29
N THR A 316 -7.88 -8.60 23.01
CA THR A 316 -7.00 -7.53 22.52
C THR A 316 -7.71 -6.18 22.66
N PRO A 317 -6.96 -5.07 22.82
CA PRO A 317 -7.56 -3.75 22.83
C PRO A 317 -8.42 -3.49 21.59
N VAL A 318 -9.59 -2.90 21.78
CA VAL A 318 -10.60 -2.65 20.74
C VAL A 318 -10.66 -1.15 20.40
N THR A 319 -10.61 -0.81 19.14
CA THR A 319 -10.80 0.56 18.67
C THR A 319 -12.29 0.93 18.77
N PRO A 320 -12.66 2.03 19.47
CA PRO A 320 -14.04 2.51 19.50
C PRO A 320 -14.55 2.88 18.10
N GLY A 321 -15.83 2.66 17.85
CA GLY A 321 -16.50 3.16 16.66
C GLY A 321 -16.66 4.69 16.65
N ALA A 322 -17.21 5.23 15.56
CA ALA A 322 -17.45 6.67 15.42
C ALA A 322 -18.37 7.26 16.49
N ASP A 323 -19.17 6.43 17.11
CA ASP A 323 -20.01 6.79 18.26
C ASP A 323 -19.27 6.72 19.61
N GLY A 324 -18.00 6.34 19.62
CA GLY A 324 -17.19 6.14 20.83
C GLY A 324 -17.42 4.80 21.53
N THR A 325 -18.15 3.86 20.93
CA THR A 325 -18.46 2.57 21.55
C THR A 325 -17.46 1.50 21.14
N ALA A 326 -16.83 0.84 22.11
CA ALA A 326 -15.98 -0.34 21.94
C ALA A 326 -16.77 -1.59 22.35
N ARG A 327 -16.72 -2.65 21.55
CA ARG A 327 -17.43 -3.92 21.77
C ARG A 327 -16.47 -5.08 21.67
N LEU A 328 -16.48 -5.94 22.70
CA LEU A 328 -15.64 -7.15 22.74
C LEU A 328 -16.52 -8.37 23.03
N PRO A 329 -16.64 -9.34 22.12
CA PRO A 329 -17.30 -10.60 22.42
C PRO A 329 -16.61 -11.31 23.58
N HIS A 330 -17.41 -11.75 24.54
CA HIS A 330 -16.94 -12.45 25.73
C HIS A 330 -17.95 -13.49 26.20
N THR A 331 -17.49 -14.53 26.90
CA THR A 331 -18.33 -15.53 27.53
C THR A 331 -17.88 -15.76 28.96
N PHE A 332 -18.78 -15.56 29.92
CA PHE A 332 -18.53 -15.87 31.32
C PHE A 332 -18.90 -17.32 31.59
N PHE A 333 -17.95 -18.13 32.05
CA PHE A 333 -18.16 -19.57 32.27
C PHE A 333 -18.55 -19.91 33.71
N THR A 334 -18.26 -19.04 34.66
CA THR A 334 -18.46 -19.32 36.11
C THR A 334 -19.55 -18.42 36.65
N ALA A 335 -20.54 -19.00 37.32
CA ALA A 335 -21.57 -18.26 38.03
C ALA A 335 -20.97 -17.50 39.23
N GLY A 336 -21.49 -16.31 39.51
CA GLY A 336 -20.99 -15.44 40.57
C GLY A 336 -21.16 -13.96 40.21
N THR A 337 -20.38 -13.11 40.82
CA THR A 337 -20.30 -11.69 40.48
C THR A 337 -18.99 -11.45 39.74
N ALA A 338 -19.06 -10.95 38.50
CA ALA A 338 -17.92 -10.50 37.75
C ALA A 338 -17.82 -8.96 37.81
N ARG A 339 -16.60 -8.44 37.93
CA ARG A 339 -16.29 -7.01 37.90
C ARG A 339 -15.74 -6.67 36.55
N VAL A 340 -16.48 -5.85 35.81
CA VAL A 340 -16.08 -5.44 34.46
C VAL A 340 -15.66 -3.98 34.51
N SER A 341 -14.50 -3.70 33.94
CA SER A 341 -14.00 -2.34 33.74
C SER A 341 -13.35 -2.21 32.37
N ALA A 342 -13.13 -0.98 31.94
CA ALA A 342 -12.43 -0.68 30.71
C ALA A 342 -11.52 0.54 30.88
N THR A 343 -10.38 0.49 30.20
CA THR A 343 -9.43 1.60 30.12
C THR A 343 -9.31 2.04 28.68
N PHE A 344 -9.67 3.28 28.39
CA PHE A 344 -9.28 3.96 27.15
C PHE A 344 -7.82 4.42 27.30
N GLN A 345 -6.94 3.97 26.43
CA GLN A 345 -5.49 4.20 26.53
C GLN A 345 -5.06 5.62 26.13
N GLY A 346 -6.01 6.43 25.65
CA GLY A 346 -5.69 7.74 25.12
C GLY A 346 -5.04 7.66 23.72
N VAL A 347 -5.14 8.75 23.01
CA VAL A 347 -4.54 8.92 21.68
C VAL A 347 -4.44 10.42 21.40
N ASN A 348 -3.70 10.80 20.37
CA ASN A 348 -3.55 12.20 19.96
C ASN A 348 -4.84 13.02 20.12
N GLY A 349 -4.81 14.00 21.00
CA GLY A 349 -5.92 14.88 21.31
C GLY A 349 -6.94 14.34 22.34
N PHE A 350 -6.85 13.09 22.78
CA PHE A 350 -7.74 12.51 23.79
C PHE A 350 -6.97 11.90 24.95
N GLN A 351 -7.30 12.30 26.18
CA GLN A 351 -6.67 11.76 27.38
C GLN A 351 -7.14 10.33 27.65
N SER A 352 -6.30 9.54 28.32
CA SER A 352 -6.71 8.24 28.82
C SER A 352 -7.77 8.38 29.91
N SER A 353 -8.66 7.42 29.99
CA SER A 353 -9.69 7.36 31.04
C SER A 353 -10.02 5.92 31.42
N ASN A 354 -10.39 5.74 32.68
CA ASN A 354 -10.81 4.46 33.22
C ASN A 354 -12.31 4.53 33.55
N SER A 355 -13.03 3.44 33.27
CA SER A 355 -14.38 3.29 33.80
C SER A 355 -14.33 2.99 35.29
N THR A 356 -15.43 3.26 35.99
CA THR A 356 -15.72 2.58 37.25
C THR A 356 -15.92 1.09 36.98
N GLU A 357 -15.65 0.26 37.97
CA GLU A 357 -15.99 -1.16 37.91
C GLU A 357 -17.53 -1.31 37.95
N THR A 358 -18.05 -2.07 36.98
CA THR A 358 -19.45 -2.47 36.94
C THR A 358 -19.57 -3.92 37.39
N MET A 359 -20.41 -4.16 38.39
CA MET A 359 -20.67 -5.52 38.87
C MET A 359 -21.77 -6.15 38.04
N VAL A 360 -21.48 -7.32 37.46
CA VAL A 360 -22.43 -8.09 36.64
C VAL A 360 -22.67 -9.41 37.33
N THR A 361 -23.92 -9.72 37.59
CA THR A 361 -24.34 -11.01 38.16
C THR A 361 -24.31 -12.08 37.06
N VAL A 362 -23.42 -13.03 37.17
CA VAL A 362 -23.38 -14.21 36.28
C VAL A 362 -24.20 -15.33 36.95
N THR A 363 -25.42 -15.54 36.41
CA THR A 363 -26.27 -16.63 36.89
C THR A 363 -25.75 -17.98 36.42
N ALA A 364 -25.88 -19.03 37.24
CA ALA A 364 -25.45 -20.37 36.83
C ALA A 364 -26.11 -20.74 35.50
N ALA A 365 -25.32 -21.26 34.59
CA ALA A 365 -25.89 -21.94 33.44
C ALA A 365 -26.75 -23.11 33.92
N PRO A 366 -27.92 -23.38 33.28
CA PRO A 366 -28.60 -24.65 33.48
C PRO A 366 -27.59 -25.79 33.36
N VAL A 367 -27.77 -26.87 34.14
CA VAL A 367 -26.84 -28.02 34.17
C VAL A 367 -26.34 -28.30 32.73
N VAL A 368 -25.11 -27.89 32.47
CA VAL A 368 -24.54 -27.99 31.13
C VAL A 368 -23.99 -29.38 30.93
N LYS A 369 -24.45 -30.05 29.89
CA LYS A 369 -23.87 -31.30 29.44
C LYS A 369 -22.52 -31.02 28.79
N GLN A 370 -21.52 -31.76 29.20
CA GLN A 370 -20.28 -31.80 28.42
C GLN A 370 -20.58 -32.25 27.00
N THR A 371 -19.94 -31.63 26.04
CA THR A 371 -20.05 -32.02 24.65
C THR A 371 -18.69 -32.51 24.14
N ASP A 372 -18.76 -33.38 23.15
CA ASP A 372 -17.63 -33.76 22.33
C ASP A 372 -17.91 -33.34 20.88
N THR A 373 -16.93 -32.70 20.26
CA THR A 373 -17.02 -32.29 18.86
C THR A 373 -16.11 -33.19 18.03
N ALA A 374 -16.65 -33.79 17.00
CA ALA A 374 -15.92 -34.59 16.03
C ALA A 374 -16.03 -33.97 14.64
N VAL A 375 -14.95 -34.02 13.89
CA VAL A 375 -14.96 -33.68 12.47
C VAL A 375 -14.97 -34.91 11.60
N ASN A 376 -15.68 -34.85 10.50
CA ASN A 376 -15.67 -35.83 9.42
C ASN A 376 -15.42 -35.08 8.12
N ILE A 377 -14.20 -35.18 7.66
CA ILE A 377 -13.69 -34.47 6.51
C ILE A 377 -12.97 -35.41 5.57
N PRO A 378 -12.93 -35.14 4.26
CA PRO A 378 -12.18 -35.96 3.33
C PRO A 378 -10.69 -35.94 3.67
N THR A 379 -10.00 -37.05 3.45
CA THR A 379 -8.55 -37.17 3.59
C THR A 379 -7.80 -36.45 2.48
N ASP A 380 -8.46 -36.32 1.32
CA ASP A 380 -7.89 -35.77 0.09
C ASP A 380 -8.82 -34.74 -0.52
N ALA A 381 -8.22 -33.70 -1.11
CA ALA A 381 -8.92 -32.65 -1.84
C ALA A 381 -8.09 -32.14 -3.02
N LYS A 382 -8.70 -31.37 -3.89
CA LYS A 382 -8.03 -30.67 -5.00
C LYS A 382 -8.12 -29.17 -4.78
N THR A 383 -7.06 -28.46 -5.12
CA THR A 383 -7.03 -26.99 -5.08
C THR A 383 -8.18 -26.44 -5.93
N GLY A 384 -8.95 -25.51 -5.36
CA GLY A 384 -10.08 -24.85 -6.01
C GLY A 384 -11.35 -25.71 -6.14
N VAL A 385 -11.33 -26.98 -5.73
CA VAL A 385 -12.50 -27.86 -5.76
C VAL A 385 -13.17 -27.85 -4.38
N SER A 386 -14.46 -27.59 -4.37
CA SER A 386 -15.25 -27.59 -3.13
C SER A 386 -15.37 -28.98 -2.55
N VAL A 387 -15.13 -29.10 -1.26
CA VAL A 387 -15.33 -30.28 -0.45
C VAL A 387 -16.22 -30.00 0.75
N SER A 388 -17.00 -30.99 1.17
CA SER A 388 -17.83 -30.88 2.36
C SER A 388 -17.03 -31.15 3.62
N LEU A 389 -16.84 -30.13 4.45
CA LEU A 389 -16.33 -30.25 5.82
C LEU A 389 -17.53 -30.45 6.74
N ARG A 390 -17.54 -31.55 7.50
CA ARG A 390 -18.64 -31.88 8.41
C ARG A 390 -18.12 -31.95 9.85
N ALA A 391 -18.92 -31.45 10.78
CA ALA A 391 -18.67 -31.63 12.20
C ALA A 391 -19.94 -32.06 12.92
N GLN A 392 -19.80 -32.83 13.98
CA GLN A 392 -20.87 -33.26 14.83
C GLN A 392 -20.56 -33.03 16.29
N VAL A 393 -21.53 -32.53 17.02
CA VAL A 393 -21.49 -32.34 18.48
C VAL A 393 -22.34 -33.41 19.17
N THR A 394 -21.77 -34.09 20.16
CA THR A 394 -22.45 -35.13 20.94
C THR A 394 -22.33 -34.82 22.44
N PRO A 395 -23.39 -34.92 23.26
CA PRO A 395 -24.80 -35.13 22.86
C PRO A 395 -25.32 -33.93 22.03
N THR A 396 -26.32 -34.21 21.18
CA THR A 396 -26.91 -33.21 20.29
C THR A 396 -27.34 -31.96 21.05
N PRO A 397 -26.76 -30.79 20.77
CA PRO A 397 -27.13 -29.56 21.44
C PRO A 397 -28.37 -28.93 20.84
N THR A 398 -29.04 -28.06 21.57
CA THR A 398 -30.23 -27.32 21.12
C THR A 398 -29.89 -26.00 20.43
N GLY A 399 -28.61 -25.71 20.17
CA GLY A 399 -28.14 -24.47 19.54
C GLY A 399 -26.63 -24.37 19.57
N GLY A 400 -26.13 -23.16 19.38
CA GLY A 400 -24.71 -22.88 19.25
C GLY A 400 -24.22 -22.92 17.79
N THR A 401 -22.95 -22.63 17.59
CA THR A 401 -22.32 -22.59 16.27
C THR A 401 -21.06 -23.47 16.23
N LEU A 402 -20.76 -23.99 15.05
CA LEU A 402 -19.49 -24.67 14.75
C LEU A 402 -18.64 -23.75 13.85
N GLN A 403 -17.43 -23.46 14.28
CA GLN A 403 -16.42 -22.78 13.50
C GLN A 403 -15.37 -23.78 13.04
N PHE A 404 -15.28 -24.00 11.74
CA PHE A 404 -14.17 -24.75 11.17
C PHE A 404 -12.88 -23.93 11.17
N LYS A 405 -11.76 -24.58 11.35
CA LYS A 405 -10.43 -23.96 11.39
C LYS A 405 -9.45 -24.83 10.61
N ASP A 406 -8.47 -24.14 9.98
CA ASP A 406 -7.28 -24.75 9.42
C ASP A 406 -6.09 -24.27 10.25
N GLY A 407 -5.56 -25.14 11.10
CA GLY A 407 -4.65 -24.72 12.15
C GLY A 407 -5.27 -23.66 13.06
N ALA A 408 -4.69 -22.46 13.09
CA ALA A 408 -5.22 -21.32 13.84
C ALA A 408 -6.23 -20.45 13.06
N ALA A 409 -6.27 -20.56 11.73
CA ALA A 409 -7.10 -19.73 10.88
C ALA A 409 -8.55 -20.25 10.83
N ASN A 410 -9.53 -19.33 10.78
CA ASN A 410 -10.92 -19.69 10.59
C ASN A 410 -11.21 -20.00 9.12
N ILE A 411 -11.96 -21.07 8.89
CA ILE A 411 -12.53 -21.42 7.58
C ILE A 411 -14.00 -20.96 7.57
N GLY A 412 -14.32 -19.97 6.73
CA GLY A 412 -15.67 -19.42 6.63
C GLY A 412 -16.17 -18.77 7.92
N ALA A 413 -17.45 -18.42 7.93
CA ALA A 413 -18.16 -17.94 9.11
C ALA A 413 -18.61 -19.10 10.01
N PRO A 414 -18.88 -18.86 11.31
CA PRO A 414 -19.48 -19.86 12.18
C PRO A 414 -20.84 -20.30 11.66
N ILE A 415 -21.12 -21.61 11.68
CA ILE A 415 -22.34 -22.22 11.16
C ILE A 415 -23.22 -22.66 12.34
N PRO A 416 -24.52 -22.36 12.36
CA PRO A 416 -25.43 -22.89 13.36
C PRO A 416 -25.45 -24.41 13.37
N VAL A 417 -25.43 -25.01 14.57
CA VAL A 417 -25.57 -26.45 14.73
C VAL A 417 -26.99 -26.87 14.41
N GLY A 418 -27.17 -27.82 13.51
CA GLY A 418 -28.47 -28.36 13.12
C GLY A 418 -29.15 -29.15 14.25
N ALA A 419 -30.45 -29.43 14.08
CA ALA A 419 -31.23 -30.22 15.04
C ALA A 419 -30.72 -31.67 15.23
N ASP A 420 -29.87 -32.16 14.31
CA ASP A 420 -29.19 -33.43 14.39
C ASP A 420 -27.79 -33.35 15.02
N GLY A 421 -27.41 -32.18 15.53
CA GLY A 421 -26.11 -31.94 16.11
C GLY A 421 -24.98 -31.71 15.11
N LYS A 422 -25.30 -31.53 13.81
CA LYS A 422 -24.30 -31.40 12.75
C LYS A 422 -24.23 -30.02 12.14
N ALA A 423 -23.07 -29.73 11.56
CA ALA A 423 -22.88 -28.61 10.64
C ALA A 423 -22.02 -29.04 9.47
N THR A 424 -22.29 -28.49 8.30
CA THR A 424 -21.57 -28.77 7.06
C THR A 424 -21.15 -27.44 6.44
N LEU A 425 -19.90 -27.38 6.00
CA LEU A 425 -19.31 -26.25 5.27
C LEU A 425 -18.76 -26.76 3.94
N GLU A 426 -19.23 -26.19 2.86
CA GLU A 426 -18.58 -26.35 1.56
C GLU A 426 -17.37 -25.41 1.50
N HIS A 427 -16.20 -26.00 1.30
CA HIS A 427 -14.93 -25.23 1.27
C HIS A 427 -14.03 -25.71 0.15
N ALA A 428 -13.40 -24.76 -0.54
CA ALA A 428 -12.37 -25.03 -1.52
C ALA A 428 -11.02 -24.51 -1.00
N PHE A 429 -10.08 -25.42 -0.80
CA PHE A 429 -8.73 -25.04 -0.40
C PHE A 429 -8.03 -24.33 -1.56
N THR A 430 -7.36 -23.24 -1.25
CA THR A 430 -6.69 -22.38 -2.26
C THR A 430 -5.22 -22.71 -2.47
N SER A 431 -4.64 -23.57 -1.64
CA SER A 431 -3.24 -24.01 -1.73
C SER A 431 -3.13 -25.51 -1.61
N ALA A 432 -2.20 -26.11 -2.34
CA ALA A 432 -1.81 -27.50 -2.15
C ALA A 432 -0.96 -27.64 -0.88
N GLY A 433 -1.04 -28.79 -0.23
CA GLY A 433 -0.31 -29.10 0.98
C GLY A 433 -1.14 -29.87 2.01
N SER A 434 -0.64 -29.90 3.22
CA SER A 434 -1.29 -30.53 4.37
C SER A 434 -2.03 -29.48 5.19
N HIS A 435 -3.34 -29.63 5.32
CA HIS A 435 -4.24 -28.74 6.05
C HIS A 435 -4.77 -29.45 7.29
N ALA A 436 -4.56 -28.85 8.47
CA ALA A 436 -4.99 -29.42 9.75
C ALA A 436 -6.36 -28.87 10.14
N VAL A 437 -7.42 -29.53 9.67
CA VAL A 437 -8.79 -29.06 9.85
C VAL A 437 -9.39 -29.55 11.15
N SER A 438 -9.92 -28.62 11.93
CA SER A 438 -10.63 -28.83 13.18
C SER A 438 -11.96 -28.07 13.20
N ALA A 439 -12.79 -28.28 14.22
CA ALA A 439 -14.01 -27.52 14.42
C ALA A 439 -14.17 -27.18 15.91
N TYR A 440 -14.56 -25.95 16.19
CA TYR A 440 -14.87 -25.45 17.51
C TYR A 440 -16.38 -25.24 17.64
N TYR A 441 -16.98 -25.90 18.61
CA TYR A 441 -18.36 -25.68 19.03
C TYR A 441 -18.41 -24.57 20.09
N SER A 442 -19.20 -23.54 19.86
CA SER A 442 -19.31 -22.37 20.73
C SER A 442 -19.97 -22.65 22.08
N GLY A 443 -20.59 -23.79 22.25
CA GLY A 443 -21.51 -24.05 23.35
C GLY A 443 -22.92 -23.49 23.05
N ALA A 444 -23.85 -23.83 23.89
CA ALA A 444 -25.23 -23.31 23.92
C ALA A 444 -25.83 -23.47 25.31
N THR A 445 -27.03 -22.93 25.52
CA THR A 445 -27.76 -23.12 26.79
C THR A 445 -27.89 -24.61 27.10
N GLY A 446 -27.29 -25.07 28.20
CA GLY A 446 -27.29 -26.47 28.63
C GLY A 446 -26.21 -27.35 27.97
N PHE A 447 -25.29 -26.79 27.16
CA PHE A 447 -24.21 -27.54 26.52
C PHE A 447 -22.91 -26.74 26.54
N MET A 448 -21.83 -27.40 26.94
CA MET A 448 -20.49 -26.79 26.99
C MET A 448 -19.88 -26.63 25.58
N PRO A 449 -19.00 -25.64 25.39
CA PRO A 449 -18.18 -25.59 24.19
C PRO A 449 -17.23 -26.79 24.13
N SER A 450 -16.90 -27.22 22.94
CA SER A 450 -15.94 -28.30 22.70
C SER A 450 -15.18 -28.08 21.39
N MET A 451 -14.05 -28.72 21.28
CA MET A 451 -13.19 -28.61 20.10
C MET A 451 -12.82 -30.00 19.58
N ALA A 452 -13.00 -30.21 18.31
CA ALA A 452 -12.57 -31.43 17.65
C ALA A 452 -11.05 -31.48 17.53
N SER A 453 -10.50 -32.67 17.65
CA SER A 453 -9.12 -32.91 17.23
C SER A 453 -8.97 -32.63 15.74
N ALA A 454 -7.88 -32.00 15.36
CA ALA A 454 -7.62 -31.72 13.97
C ALA A 454 -7.41 -33.00 13.15
N GLN A 455 -8.02 -33.08 11.98
CA GLN A 455 -7.77 -34.11 10.96
C GLN A 455 -7.02 -33.47 9.79
N THR A 456 -6.09 -34.24 9.22
CA THR A 456 -5.29 -33.75 8.09
C THR A 456 -6.03 -34.01 6.78
N VAL A 457 -6.12 -32.98 5.96
CA VAL A 457 -6.56 -33.03 4.56
C VAL A 457 -5.33 -32.79 3.68
N THR A 458 -5.04 -33.75 2.79
CA THR A 458 -3.98 -33.58 1.79
C THR A 458 -4.57 -32.94 0.54
N VAL A 459 -4.22 -31.70 0.29
CA VAL A 459 -4.69 -30.98 -0.89
C VAL A 459 -3.63 -31.06 -1.98
N SER A 460 -4.04 -31.49 -3.15
CA SER A 460 -3.16 -31.55 -4.33
C SER A 460 -3.78 -30.76 -5.47
N ASP A 461 -2.93 -30.23 -6.33
CA ASP A 461 -3.43 -29.54 -7.51
C ASP A 461 -4.20 -30.49 -8.42
N PRO A 462 -5.27 -30.04 -9.07
CA PRO A 462 -5.95 -30.85 -10.07
C PRO A 462 -4.95 -31.19 -11.16
N ALA A 463 -5.05 -32.44 -11.61
CA ALA A 463 -4.26 -32.85 -12.78
C ALA A 463 -4.59 -31.87 -13.93
N PRO A 464 -3.61 -31.42 -14.66
CA PRO A 464 -3.90 -30.64 -15.85
C PRO A 464 -4.84 -31.45 -16.75
N SER A 465 -5.95 -30.83 -17.14
CA SER A 465 -6.89 -31.46 -18.08
C SER A 465 -6.22 -31.52 -19.45
N ASP A 466 -6.27 -32.71 -20.02
CA ASP A 466 -5.79 -32.89 -21.39
C ASP A 466 -6.60 -32.00 -22.35
N VAL A 467 -5.90 -31.33 -23.23
CA VAL A 467 -6.50 -30.54 -24.32
C VAL A 467 -7.13 -31.53 -25.32
N THR A 468 -8.41 -31.36 -25.57
CA THR A 468 -9.10 -32.17 -26.58
C THR A 468 -8.52 -31.88 -27.96
N THR A 469 -8.12 -32.90 -28.69
CA THR A 469 -7.64 -32.78 -30.06
C THR A 469 -8.67 -33.25 -31.06
N SER A 470 -8.55 -32.79 -32.27
CA SER A 470 -9.22 -33.32 -33.47
C SER A 470 -8.17 -33.65 -34.53
N THR A 471 -8.37 -34.73 -35.25
CA THR A 471 -7.51 -35.11 -36.35
C THR A 471 -8.28 -34.99 -37.66
N SER A 472 -7.72 -34.33 -38.65
CA SER A 472 -8.27 -34.24 -39.99
C SER A 472 -7.31 -34.91 -40.98
N LEU A 473 -7.84 -35.71 -41.86
CA LEU A 473 -7.09 -36.40 -42.90
C LEU A 473 -7.18 -35.65 -44.23
N ALA A 474 -6.03 -35.45 -44.86
CA ALA A 474 -5.96 -35.03 -46.25
C ALA A 474 -5.37 -36.18 -47.07
N ALA A 475 -6.21 -36.80 -47.87
CA ALA A 475 -5.87 -37.87 -48.77
C ALA A 475 -6.37 -37.49 -50.17
N PRO A 476 -5.64 -37.76 -51.26
CA PRO A 476 -6.13 -37.50 -52.60
C PRO A 476 -7.33 -38.40 -52.92
N ALA A 477 -8.31 -37.85 -53.65
CA ALA A 477 -9.51 -38.63 -54.05
C ALA A 477 -9.18 -39.82 -54.96
N THR A 478 -8.07 -39.76 -55.67
CA THR A 478 -7.62 -40.82 -56.56
C THR A 478 -6.11 -41.06 -56.45
N ALA A 479 -5.68 -42.30 -56.66
CA ALA A 479 -4.28 -42.67 -56.74
C ALA A 479 -4.05 -43.73 -57.81
N LYS A 480 -2.79 -44.01 -58.09
CA LYS A 480 -2.39 -45.09 -59.01
C LYS A 480 -1.76 -46.23 -58.25
N GLN A 481 -2.10 -47.46 -58.66
CA GLN A 481 -1.49 -48.65 -58.09
C GLN A 481 0.04 -48.61 -58.30
N ASN A 482 0.78 -48.98 -57.25
CA ASN A 482 2.25 -49.00 -57.21
C ASN A 482 2.93 -47.63 -57.37
N VAL A 483 2.16 -46.53 -57.24
CA VAL A 483 2.69 -45.15 -57.27
C VAL A 483 2.65 -44.58 -55.85
N ALA A 484 3.73 -43.98 -55.44
CA ALA A 484 3.84 -43.32 -54.13
C ALA A 484 2.81 -42.20 -54.02
N THR A 485 1.99 -42.23 -53.00
CA THR A 485 0.90 -41.29 -52.73
C THR A 485 1.12 -40.69 -51.34
N GLU A 486 1.06 -39.38 -51.24
CA GLU A 486 1.19 -38.69 -49.94
C GLU A 486 -0.18 -38.64 -49.27
N LEU A 487 -0.19 -39.03 -48.01
CA LEU A 487 -1.28 -38.90 -47.06
C LEU A 487 -0.81 -37.98 -45.96
N SER A 488 -1.63 -37.07 -45.54
CA SER A 488 -1.28 -36.22 -44.40
C SER A 488 -2.44 -36.08 -43.40
N ALA A 489 -2.11 -36.03 -42.14
CA ALA A 489 -3.07 -35.82 -41.08
C ALA A 489 -2.66 -34.61 -40.23
N THR A 490 -3.59 -33.69 -40.03
CA THR A 490 -3.41 -32.53 -39.19
C THR A 490 -4.09 -32.73 -37.85
N VAL A 491 -3.37 -32.54 -36.77
CA VAL A 491 -3.88 -32.59 -35.39
C VAL A 491 -4.04 -31.17 -34.87
N SER A 492 -5.23 -30.84 -34.43
CA SER A 492 -5.57 -29.50 -33.93
C SER A 492 -6.25 -29.54 -32.56
N PRO A 493 -5.88 -28.68 -31.60
CA PRO A 493 -4.71 -27.78 -31.66
C PRO A 493 -3.40 -28.59 -31.77
N ASN A 494 -2.38 -27.96 -32.37
CA ASN A 494 -1.09 -28.63 -32.58
C ASN A 494 -0.50 -29.11 -31.24
N PRO A 495 -0.34 -30.45 -31.08
CA PRO A 495 0.15 -31.03 -29.82
C PRO A 495 1.67 -30.90 -29.63
N GLY A 496 2.41 -30.43 -30.65
CA GLY A 496 3.89 -30.36 -30.62
C GLY A 496 4.59 -31.71 -30.48
N GLY A 497 3.96 -32.79 -30.96
CA GLY A 497 4.48 -34.16 -30.90
C GLY A 497 3.39 -35.23 -30.76
N GLY A 498 3.77 -36.45 -30.38
CA GLY A 498 2.91 -37.61 -30.48
C GLY A 498 2.98 -38.22 -31.87
N SER A 499 2.21 -39.26 -32.16
CA SER A 499 2.22 -39.95 -33.44
C SER A 499 0.81 -40.21 -34.00
N VAL A 500 0.72 -40.21 -35.29
CA VAL A 500 -0.47 -40.61 -36.05
C VAL A 500 -0.23 -41.90 -36.76
N GLN A 501 -1.11 -42.87 -36.55
CA GLN A 501 -1.19 -44.11 -37.33
C GLN A 501 -2.23 -43.92 -38.43
N PHE A 502 -1.82 -44.18 -39.67
CA PHE A 502 -2.74 -44.27 -40.81
C PHE A 502 -3.26 -45.69 -40.98
N PHE A 503 -4.46 -45.81 -41.49
CA PHE A 503 -5.11 -47.09 -41.73
C PHE A 503 -5.75 -47.08 -43.12
N ASP A 504 -5.80 -48.26 -43.74
CA ASP A 504 -6.60 -48.57 -44.91
C ASP A 504 -7.66 -49.60 -44.46
N GLY A 505 -8.89 -49.12 -44.32
CA GLY A 505 -9.89 -49.82 -43.54
C GLY A 505 -9.42 -50.01 -42.10
N ASP A 506 -9.39 -51.26 -41.64
CA ASP A 506 -8.92 -51.62 -40.29
C ASP A 506 -7.42 -52.01 -40.25
N GLN A 507 -6.72 -51.97 -41.38
CA GLN A 507 -5.31 -52.38 -41.46
C GLN A 507 -4.40 -51.16 -41.33
N PRO A 508 -3.43 -51.16 -40.40
CA PRO A 508 -2.47 -50.09 -40.28
C PRO A 508 -1.55 -50.08 -41.51
N ILE A 509 -1.35 -48.89 -42.08
CA ILE A 509 -0.43 -48.64 -43.19
C ILE A 509 0.76 -47.81 -42.73
N GLY A 510 1.97 -48.24 -43.05
CA GLY A 510 3.21 -47.62 -42.58
C GLY A 510 3.41 -47.73 -41.07
N GLN A 511 4.50 -47.19 -40.58
CA GLN A 511 4.73 -47.01 -39.13
C GLN A 511 4.04 -45.73 -38.64
N PRO A 512 3.72 -45.63 -37.35
CA PRO A 512 3.21 -44.40 -36.78
C PRO A 512 4.14 -43.21 -37.11
N VAL A 513 3.57 -42.13 -37.66
CA VAL A 513 4.32 -40.95 -38.08
C VAL A 513 4.25 -39.90 -36.98
N VAL A 514 5.40 -39.33 -36.58
CA VAL A 514 5.45 -38.28 -35.59
C VAL A 514 4.80 -36.99 -36.13
N VAL A 515 3.95 -36.35 -35.32
CA VAL A 515 3.35 -35.07 -35.65
C VAL A 515 4.45 -33.99 -35.67
N GLY A 516 4.62 -33.35 -36.80
CA GLY A 516 5.61 -32.32 -37.01
C GLY A 516 5.36 -31.05 -36.23
N VAL A 517 6.31 -30.12 -36.29
CA VAL A 517 6.20 -28.78 -35.66
C VAL A 517 5.05 -27.96 -36.25
N ASP A 518 4.60 -28.30 -37.44
CA ASP A 518 3.45 -27.73 -38.15
C ASP A 518 2.11 -28.35 -37.74
N GLY A 519 2.10 -29.35 -36.85
CA GLY A 519 0.91 -30.08 -36.42
C GLY A 519 0.50 -31.18 -37.41
N VAL A 520 1.34 -31.51 -38.39
CA VAL A 520 0.99 -32.44 -39.48
C VAL A 520 1.90 -33.68 -39.46
N ALA A 521 1.27 -34.86 -39.58
CA ALA A 521 1.95 -36.10 -39.83
C ALA A 521 1.77 -36.47 -41.33
N ARG A 522 2.88 -36.77 -42.02
CA ARG A 522 2.87 -37.09 -43.46
C ARG A 522 3.39 -38.48 -43.69
N LEU A 523 2.63 -39.30 -44.41
CA LEU A 523 2.97 -40.63 -44.79
C LEU A 523 2.97 -40.77 -46.30
N THR A 524 4.06 -41.21 -46.86
CA THR A 524 4.09 -41.64 -48.25
C THR A 524 3.72 -43.14 -48.29
N HIS A 525 2.61 -43.48 -48.94
CA HIS A 525 2.09 -44.81 -49.05
C HIS A 525 1.96 -45.22 -50.52
N THR A 526 2.18 -46.49 -50.81
CA THR A 526 2.02 -47.07 -52.13
C THR A 526 0.92 -48.16 -52.07
N PHE A 527 -0.20 -47.89 -52.74
CA PHE A 527 -1.30 -48.85 -52.79
C PHE A 527 -0.94 -50.02 -53.69
N ALA A 528 -0.98 -51.24 -53.13
CA ALA A 528 -0.65 -52.45 -53.88
C ALA A 528 -1.82 -53.00 -54.66
N SER A 529 -3.05 -52.58 -54.41
CA SER A 529 -4.27 -53.06 -55.09
C SER A 529 -5.03 -51.86 -55.70
N THR A 530 -5.85 -52.20 -56.75
CA THR A 530 -6.84 -51.24 -57.27
C THR A 530 -8.15 -51.34 -56.49
N GLY A 531 -8.97 -50.33 -56.49
CA GLY A 531 -10.25 -50.27 -55.81
C GLY A 531 -10.39 -49.10 -54.86
N ASP A 532 -11.38 -49.19 -54.01
CA ASP A 532 -11.66 -48.17 -53.01
C ASP A 532 -10.89 -48.51 -51.73
N HIS A 533 -10.01 -47.59 -51.32
CA HIS A 533 -9.22 -47.67 -50.10
C HIS A 533 -9.73 -46.62 -49.10
N PRO A 534 -10.47 -47.06 -48.06
CA PRO A 534 -10.96 -46.16 -47.02
C PRO A 534 -9.84 -45.80 -46.04
N ILE A 535 -9.29 -44.61 -46.16
CA ILE A 535 -8.15 -44.16 -45.35
C ILE A 535 -8.64 -43.40 -44.12
N LYS A 536 -8.04 -43.71 -42.99
CA LYS A 536 -8.26 -43.07 -41.70
C LYS A 536 -6.95 -42.78 -41.01
N ALA A 537 -6.92 -41.75 -40.22
CA ALA A 537 -5.75 -41.36 -39.41
C ALA A 537 -6.13 -41.27 -37.93
N ALA A 538 -5.36 -41.90 -37.06
CA ALA A 538 -5.60 -41.89 -35.64
C ALA A 538 -4.38 -41.33 -34.91
N TYR A 539 -4.57 -40.22 -34.20
CA TYR A 539 -3.60 -39.65 -33.30
C TYR A 539 -3.63 -40.35 -31.94
N ALA A 540 -2.51 -40.86 -31.51
CA ALA A 540 -2.43 -41.67 -30.28
C ALA A 540 -2.56 -40.84 -28.98
N GLY A 541 -2.56 -39.50 -29.05
CA GLY A 541 -2.46 -38.64 -27.90
C GLY A 541 -1.02 -38.51 -27.40
N ARG A 542 -0.85 -37.64 -26.43
CA ARG A 542 0.36 -37.51 -25.61
C ARG A 542 -0.01 -36.83 -24.30
N SER A 543 0.91 -36.76 -23.34
CA SER A 543 0.69 -36.01 -22.08
C SER A 543 0.21 -34.58 -22.36
N GLY A 544 -0.95 -34.22 -21.82
CA GLY A 544 -1.60 -32.93 -22.01
C GLY A 544 -2.49 -32.83 -23.26
N PHE A 545 -2.62 -33.88 -24.07
CA PHE A 545 -3.45 -33.90 -25.27
C PHE A 545 -4.16 -35.25 -25.46
N THR A 546 -5.46 -35.22 -25.67
CA THR A 546 -6.25 -36.45 -25.88
C THR A 546 -5.94 -37.09 -27.20
N GLN A 547 -6.24 -38.39 -27.32
CA GLN A 547 -6.26 -39.06 -28.61
C GLN A 547 -7.43 -38.57 -29.46
N SER A 548 -7.29 -38.66 -30.78
CA SER A 548 -8.35 -38.34 -31.76
C SER A 548 -8.15 -39.06 -33.07
N ALA A 549 -9.22 -39.18 -33.84
CA ALA A 549 -9.16 -39.81 -35.14
C ALA A 549 -9.89 -38.94 -36.18
N SER A 550 -9.48 -39.04 -37.42
CA SER A 550 -10.15 -38.42 -38.55
C SER A 550 -11.39 -39.20 -38.97
N ASP A 551 -12.26 -38.55 -39.68
CA ASP A 551 -13.22 -39.22 -40.55
C ASP A 551 -12.46 -40.04 -41.61
N GLU A 552 -13.16 -40.99 -42.18
CA GLU A 552 -12.65 -41.85 -43.25
C GLU A 552 -12.74 -41.12 -44.59
N SER A 553 -11.71 -41.24 -45.40
CA SER A 553 -11.67 -40.70 -46.76
C SER A 553 -11.31 -41.77 -47.77
N VAL A 554 -12.14 -41.99 -48.74
CA VAL A 554 -11.92 -43.04 -49.74
C VAL A 554 -10.99 -42.57 -50.85
N VAL A 555 -9.88 -43.28 -51.02
CA VAL A 555 -8.93 -43.06 -52.14
C VAL A 555 -9.24 -44.13 -53.22
N LYS A 556 -9.67 -43.69 -54.39
CA LYS A 556 -9.93 -44.60 -55.52
C LYS A 556 -8.61 -44.88 -56.25
N VAL A 557 -8.14 -46.11 -56.13
CA VAL A 557 -6.89 -46.53 -56.76
C VAL A 557 -7.17 -47.20 -58.11
N SER A 558 -6.64 -46.63 -59.15
CA SER A 558 -6.74 -47.20 -60.52
C SER A 558 -5.41 -47.80 -60.96
N ALA A 559 -5.45 -48.72 -61.92
CA ALA A 559 -4.23 -49.32 -62.46
C ALA A 559 -3.23 -48.26 -62.95
N ALA A 560 -1.96 -48.54 -62.76
CA ALA A 560 -0.90 -47.71 -63.34
C ALA A 560 -1.07 -47.72 -64.89
N PRO A 561 -0.76 -46.62 -65.60
CA PRO A 561 -0.71 -46.68 -67.05
C PRO A 561 0.26 -47.75 -67.48
N ASP A 562 -0.20 -48.68 -68.33
CA ASP A 562 0.72 -49.53 -69.07
C ASP A 562 1.59 -48.60 -69.92
N ASP A 563 2.87 -48.57 -69.67
CA ASP A 563 3.84 -48.02 -70.61
C ASP A 563 3.84 -48.92 -71.84
N GLY A 564 3.01 -48.54 -72.83
CA GLY A 564 2.96 -49.15 -74.12
C GLY A 564 4.30 -49.08 -74.83
N GLY A 565 5.15 -50.06 -74.61
CA GLY A 565 6.36 -50.33 -75.38
C GLY A 565 6.00 -51.27 -76.54
N ASN A 566 5.89 -50.67 -77.70
CA ASN A 566 5.61 -51.26 -79.00
C ASN A 566 6.68 -52.25 -79.43
N GLY A 567 6.25 -53.44 -79.83
CA GLY A 567 6.64 -54.15 -81.00
C GLY A 567 7.93 -54.90 -81.06
N GLY A 568 7.78 -56.16 -81.40
CA GLY A 568 8.81 -56.89 -82.07
C GLY A 568 8.77 -58.40 -81.80
N SER A 569 8.04 -59.07 -82.67
CA SER A 569 8.01 -60.55 -82.80
C SER A 569 9.43 -61.13 -82.84
N GLY A 570 9.57 -62.31 -82.24
CA GLY A 570 10.74 -63.12 -82.43
C GLY A 570 10.73 -64.35 -81.54
N SER A 571 10.12 -65.38 -82.09
CA SER A 571 10.14 -66.83 -81.91
C SER A 571 11.32 -67.48 -81.18
N LEU A 572 11.00 -68.53 -80.45
CA LEU A 572 11.72 -69.76 -80.19
C LEU A 572 12.96 -69.82 -79.27
N GLY A 573 12.85 -70.70 -78.31
CA GLY A 573 14.00 -71.49 -77.84
C GLY A 573 13.97 -71.81 -76.35
N SER A 574 13.30 -72.79 -76.05
CA SER A 574 13.58 -74.00 -75.20
C SER A 574 14.90 -74.05 -74.40
N LEU A 575 14.79 -74.66 -73.25
CA LEU A 575 15.80 -75.37 -72.43
C LEU A 575 16.52 -74.48 -71.38
N GLY A 576 16.28 -74.82 -70.14
CA GLY A 576 16.86 -75.93 -69.43
C GLY A 576 17.74 -75.43 -68.31
N GLY A 577 17.46 -75.86 -67.16
CA GLY A 577 18.49 -76.34 -66.26
C GLY A 577 18.98 -75.42 -65.12
N LEU A 578 18.59 -75.75 -63.99
CA LEU A 578 19.37 -76.36 -62.88
C LEU A 578 20.28 -75.46 -62.05
N PHE A 579 19.98 -75.54 -60.73
CA PHE A 579 20.88 -75.46 -59.56
C PHE A 579 21.67 -74.17 -59.33
N GLY A 580 21.67 -73.62 -58.17
CA GLY A 580 22.01 -74.05 -56.85
C GLY A 580 22.69 -72.95 -56.02
N SER A 581 22.45 -73.09 -54.80
CA SER A 581 23.02 -72.55 -53.57
C SER A 581 22.56 -71.17 -53.12
#